data_d21735024da5bb3b4ce75502aaa8c745
#
_entry.id   d21735024da5bb3b4ce75502aaa8c745
#
_cell.length_a   1.000
_cell.length_b   1.000
_cell.length_c   1.000
_cell.angle_alpha   90.00
_cell.angle_beta   90.00
_cell.angle_gamma   90.00
#
_symmetry.space_group_name_H-M   'P 1'
#
loop_
_entity.id
_entity.type
_entity.pdbx_description
1 polymer ?
#
loop_
_entity_poly.entity_id
_entity_poly.type
_entity_poly.pdbx_seq_one_letter_code
_entity_poly.pdbx_strand_id
1 'polypeptide(L)'
;MDEHFIKIHKWLYPASWLYGAAVMMRNKLFDWEVLQSKSFDIPIISVGNLAVGGTGKTPHTEYLIKSLCNQYNVAVLSRGYKRHTKGYVLATPESTARSIGDEPYQMHQKFPSVTVAVDEKRCHGIEKLLALQKPSIDVILLDDAFQHRYVKPGLSILLTDYHRLFCDDTLLPAGRLREPINGKNRAQIVIVTKCPQDIKPIDYNIITKRLNLYPYQQLFFSSFRYGNLQPVFPMMVPDTETISANNEIALSSLTNTDILLMTGIASPTPILERLKDCTQQIDLLSFDDHHNFSHRDIQLIKERFHRLKGERRLIITTEKDATRLINHPALDKELKPFIYALPIEIEILQNQQDKFNQHIIDYVRENTRNRSLSER
;
A
#
# COMPACT_ATOMS: atom_id res chain seq x y z
N MET A 1 -22.59 -10.89 8.94
CA MET A 1 -21.58 -11.36 7.95
C MET A 1 -22.23 -11.26 6.59
N ASP A 2 -22.12 -10.10 5.97
CA ASP A 2 -22.61 -9.93 4.60
C ASP A 2 -21.80 -10.86 3.71
N GLU A 3 -22.49 -11.84 3.11
CA GLU A 3 -21.91 -12.76 2.14
C GLU A 3 -21.52 -11.98 0.88
N HIS A 4 -20.38 -11.33 0.90
CA HIS A 4 -19.72 -10.94 -0.33
C HIS A 4 -19.29 -12.24 -1.05
N PHE A 5 -20.22 -12.77 -1.85
CA PHE A 5 -19.96 -13.95 -2.67
C PHE A 5 -18.67 -13.71 -3.49
N ILE A 6 -17.65 -14.48 -3.15
CA ILE A 6 -16.41 -14.49 -3.92
C ILE A 6 -16.78 -14.94 -5.34
N LYS A 7 -16.73 -14.01 -6.29
CA LYS A 7 -17.10 -14.28 -7.68
C LYS A 7 -16.00 -15.13 -8.33
N ILE A 8 -16.18 -16.45 -8.30
CA ILE A 8 -15.31 -17.42 -8.96
C ILE A 8 -15.94 -17.79 -10.29
N HIS A 9 -15.21 -17.60 -11.37
CA HIS A 9 -15.65 -17.93 -12.73
C HIS A 9 -15.35 -19.40 -13.02
N LYS A 10 -16.26 -20.30 -12.62
CA LYS A 10 -16.06 -21.77 -12.70
C LYS A 10 -15.71 -22.28 -14.09
N TRP A 11 -16.22 -21.66 -15.14
CA TRP A 11 -15.90 -22.03 -16.53
C TRP A 11 -14.45 -21.77 -16.93
N LEU A 12 -13.70 -20.95 -16.17
CA LEU A 12 -12.27 -20.68 -16.37
C LEU A 12 -11.35 -21.64 -15.63
N TYR A 13 -11.86 -22.62 -14.90
CA TYR A 13 -11.02 -23.60 -14.18
C TYR A 13 -9.99 -24.29 -15.06
N PRO A 14 -10.30 -24.76 -16.32
CA PRO A 14 -9.27 -25.37 -17.16
C PRO A 14 -8.07 -24.44 -17.43
N ALA A 15 -8.34 -23.16 -17.68
CA ALA A 15 -7.28 -22.16 -17.86
C ALA A 15 -6.52 -21.90 -16.54
N SER A 16 -7.20 -21.92 -15.39
CA SER A 16 -6.54 -21.80 -14.08
C SER A 16 -5.65 -22.99 -13.75
N TRP A 17 -5.99 -24.18 -14.18
CA TRP A 17 -5.13 -25.37 -14.02
C TRP A 17 -3.83 -25.25 -14.82
N LEU A 18 -3.92 -24.80 -16.09
CA LEU A 18 -2.74 -24.56 -16.92
C LEU A 18 -1.86 -23.46 -16.30
N TYR A 19 -2.46 -22.35 -15.89
CA TYR A 19 -1.76 -21.28 -15.19
C TYR A 19 -1.10 -21.79 -13.90
N GLY A 20 -1.85 -22.55 -13.08
CA GLY A 20 -1.37 -23.15 -11.85
C GLY A 20 -0.20 -24.10 -12.08
N ALA A 21 -0.28 -24.94 -13.10
CA ALA A 21 0.81 -25.86 -13.46
C ALA A 21 2.09 -25.09 -13.84
N ALA A 22 1.98 -24.02 -14.64
CA ALA A 22 3.11 -23.19 -15.02
C ALA A 22 3.75 -22.49 -13.79
N VAL A 23 2.91 -21.91 -12.89
CA VAL A 23 3.39 -21.26 -11.64
C VAL A 23 3.99 -22.28 -10.68
N MET A 24 3.39 -23.46 -10.52
CA MET A 24 3.95 -24.54 -9.69
C MET A 24 5.30 -25.03 -10.23
N MET A 25 5.40 -25.23 -11.53
CA MET A 25 6.68 -25.61 -12.17
C MET A 25 7.75 -24.56 -11.89
N ARG A 26 7.46 -23.28 -12.14
CA ARG A 26 8.39 -22.19 -11.83
C ARG A 26 8.79 -22.20 -10.35
N ASN A 27 7.86 -22.37 -9.44
CA ASN A 27 8.15 -22.40 -8.00
C ASN A 27 9.03 -23.61 -7.63
N LYS A 28 8.77 -24.79 -8.20
CA LYS A 28 9.62 -25.97 -7.99
C LYS A 28 11.04 -25.78 -8.53
N LEU A 29 11.22 -25.09 -9.66
CA LEU A 29 12.56 -24.76 -10.17
C LEU A 29 13.37 -23.90 -9.18
N PHE A 30 12.71 -23.01 -8.42
CA PHE A 30 13.35 -22.30 -7.31
C PHE A 30 13.61 -23.22 -6.11
N ASP A 31 12.67 -24.12 -5.77
CA ASP A 31 12.80 -25.04 -4.63
C ASP A 31 13.92 -26.06 -4.87
N TRP A 32 14.17 -26.44 -6.13
CA TRP A 32 15.26 -27.32 -6.56
C TRP A 32 16.56 -26.55 -6.88
N GLU A 33 16.61 -25.23 -6.61
CA GLU A 33 17.76 -24.35 -6.86
C GLU A 33 18.22 -24.28 -8.33
N VAL A 34 17.40 -24.77 -9.28
CA VAL A 34 17.63 -24.58 -10.72
C VAL A 34 17.52 -23.10 -11.09
N LEU A 35 16.54 -22.41 -10.53
CA LEU A 35 16.47 -20.95 -10.52
C LEU A 35 17.04 -20.45 -9.20
N GLN A 36 18.11 -19.68 -9.26
CA GLN A 36 18.81 -19.21 -8.08
C GLN A 36 18.11 -18.01 -7.42
N SER A 37 17.98 -18.06 -6.10
CA SER A 37 17.57 -16.92 -5.27
C SER A 37 18.81 -16.32 -4.62
N LYS A 38 18.99 -14.99 -4.72
CA LYS A 38 20.12 -14.27 -4.14
C LYS A 38 19.75 -13.74 -2.77
N SER A 39 20.59 -14.02 -1.77
CA SER A 39 20.58 -13.35 -0.48
C SER A 39 21.56 -12.18 -0.48
N PHE A 40 21.34 -11.22 0.40
CA PHE A 40 22.17 -10.03 0.55
C PHE A 40 22.50 -9.81 2.02
N ASP A 41 23.67 -9.25 2.30
CA ASP A 41 24.17 -8.98 3.66
C ASP A 41 23.57 -7.69 4.24
N ILE A 42 22.28 -7.47 4.02
CA ILE A 42 21.49 -6.37 4.56
C ILE A 42 20.10 -6.90 4.93
N PRO A 43 19.49 -6.39 6.01
CA PRO A 43 18.10 -6.72 6.32
C PRO A 43 17.18 -6.36 5.16
N ILE A 44 16.43 -7.36 4.65
CA ILE A 44 15.43 -7.17 3.59
C ILE A 44 14.09 -7.66 4.11
N ILE A 45 13.10 -6.77 4.13
CA ILE A 45 11.72 -7.07 4.48
C ILE A 45 10.88 -6.99 3.22
N SER A 46 10.19 -8.09 2.87
CA SER A 46 9.28 -8.12 1.74
C SER A 46 7.83 -8.02 2.20
N VAL A 47 7.09 -7.08 1.64
CA VAL A 47 5.64 -6.96 1.81
C VAL A 47 4.97 -7.37 0.51
N GLY A 48 3.97 -8.27 0.60
CA GLY A 48 3.25 -8.68 -0.59
C GLY A 48 2.02 -9.53 -0.28
N ASN A 49 1.40 -10.06 -1.31
CA ASN A 49 0.18 -10.85 -1.21
C ASN A 49 0.17 -11.99 -2.23
N LEU A 50 -0.76 -12.95 -2.06
CA LEU A 50 -0.96 -14.03 -3.04
C LEU A 50 -1.98 -13.67 -4.12
N ALA A 51 -2.88 -12.71 -3.88
CA ALA A 51 -3.98 -12.39 -4.77
C ALA A 51 -3.73 -11.07 -5.53
N VAL A 52 -4.31 -10.91 -6.71
CA VAL A 52 -4.42 -9.60 -7.36
C VAL A 52 -5.44 -8.74 -6.64
N GLY A 53 -5.20 -7.43 -6.61
CA GLY A 53 -6.09 -6.43 -6.00
C GLY A 53 -5.49 -5.72 -4.80
N GLY A 54 -6.25 -4.80 -4.26
CA GLY A 54 -5.83 -3.90 -3.19
C GLY A 54 -5.90 -4.55 -1.81
N THR A 55 -4.92 -5.33 -1.42
CA THR A 55 -4.81 -5.92 -0.05
C THR A 55 -4.19 -4.97 0.98
N GLY A 56 -3.94 -3.70 0.61
CA GLY A 56 -3.34 -2.73 1.52
C GLY A 56 -1.82 -2.77 1.61
N LYS A 57 -1.11 -3.23 0.55
CA LYS A 57 0.37 -3.29 0.53
C LYS A 57 1.00 -1.94 0.84
N THR A 58 0.65 -0.91 0.08
CA THR A 58 1.22 0.44 0.24
C THR A 58 1.05 0.99 1.65
N PRO A 59 -0.15 0.98 2.28
CA PRO A 59 -0.29 1.41 3.67
C PRO A 59 0.55 0.60 4.67
N HIS A 60 0.71 -0.73 4.46
CA HIS A 60 1.57 -1.53 5.35
C HIS A 60 3.06 -1.25 5.13
N THR A 61 3.49 -1.01 3.88
CA THR A 61 4.86 -0.56 3.60
C THR A 61 5.13 0.81 4.24
N GLU A 62 4.18 1.75 4.16
CA GLU A 62 4.26 3.04 4.83
C GLU A 62 4.31 2.92 6.36
N TYR A 63 3.53 1.98 6.93
CA TYR A 63 3.58 1.67 8.36
C TYR A 63 4.98 1.20 8.80
N LEU A 64 5.60 0.30 8.02
CA LEU A 64 6.97 -0.16 8.28
C LEU A 64 7.98 0.97 8.14
N ILE A 65 7.83 1.84 7.15
CA ILE A 65 8.66 3.04 7.01
C ILE A 65 8.58 3.89 8.27
N LYS A 66 7.37 4.25 8.73
CA LYS A 66 7.15 5.04 9.96
C LYS A 66 7.80 4.39 11.18
N SER A 67 7.74 3.06 11.30
CA SER A 67 8.29 2.31 12.43
C SER A 67 9.82 2.27 12.43
N LEU A 68 10.46 2.41 11.27
CA LEU A 68 11.90 2.21 11.12
C LEU A 68 12.70 3.50 10.85
N CYS A 69 12.12 4.49 10.16
CA CYS A 69 12.85 5.64 9.62
C CYS A 69 13.45 6.56 10.69
N ASN A 70 13.01 6.48 11.94
CA ASN A 70 13.60 7.25 13.06
C ASN A 70 14.91 6.66 13.57
N GLN A 71 15.20 5.39 13.29
CA GLN A 71 16.37 4.66 13.82
C GLN A 71 17.30 4.15 12.72
N TYR A 72 16.80 3.98 11.49
CA TYR A 72 17.51 3.36 10.38
C TYR A 72 17.34 4.16 9.09
N ASN A 73 18.35 4.13 8.23
CA ASN A 73 18.28 4.62 6.87
C ASN A 73 17.52 3.59 6.01
N VAL A 74 16.24 3.82 5.83
CA VAL A 74 15.33 2.92 5.10
C VAL A 74 15.41 3.20 3.61
N ALA A 75 15.52 2.14 2.81
CA ALA A 75 15.25 2.19 1.38
C ALA A 75 14.00 1.39 1.03
N VAL A 76 13.21 1.90 0.09
CA VAL A 76 12.08 1.19 -0.51
C VAL A 76 12.42 0.87 -1.95
N LEU A 77 12.27 -0.40 -2.34
CA LEU A 77 12.43 -0.85 -3.72
C LEU A 77 11.13 -1.46 -4.23
N SER A 78 10.49 -0.78 -5.15
CA SER A 78 9.27 -1.21 -5.82
C SER A 78 9.51 -1.58 -7.29
N ARG A 79 8.51 -2.13 -7.97
CA ARG A 79 8.54 -2.40 -9.41
C ARG A 79 8.33 -1.12 -10.23
N GLY A 80 7.61 -0.16 -9.66
CA GLY A 80 7.12 0.98 -10.41
C GLY A 80 6.04 0.58 -11.42
N TYR A 81 4.94 0.00 -10.93
CA TYR A 81 3.84 -0.43 -11.81
C TYR A 81 3.28 0.73 -12.62
N LYS A 82 3.05 0.50 -13.94
CA LYS A 82 2.58 1.50 -14.92
C LYS A 82 3.48 2.72 -15.12
N ARG A 83 4.73 2.73 -14.66
CA ARG A 83 5.69 3.80 -14.96
C ARG A 83 6.09 3.77 -16.44
N HIS A 84 6.54 4.91 -16.96
CA HIS A 84 7.01 5.03 -18.34
C HIS A 84 8.50 4.73 -18.50
N THR A 85 9.27 4.80 -17.43
CA THR A 85 10.72 4.48 -17.43
C THR A 85 10.95 2.97 -17.32
N LYS A 86 12.19 2.52 -17.59
CA LYS A 86 12.63 1.13 -17.45
C LYS A 86 13.95 1.07 -16.69
N GLY A 87 14.23 -0.10 -16.08
CA GLY A 87 15.44 -0.35 -15.31
C GLY A 87 15.43 0.38 -13.96
N TYR A 88 16.61 0.54 -13.38
CA TYR A 88 16.78 1.20 -12.11
C TYR A 88 16.56 2.71 -12.21
N VAL A 89 15.68 3.25 -11.38
CA VAL A 89 15.48 4.70 -11.21
C VAL A 89 15.43 5.00 -9.73
N LEU A 90 16.34 5.88 -9.27
CA LEU A 90 16.31 6.44 -7.92
C LEU A 90 15.38 7.65 -7.93
N ALA A 91 14.48 7.75 -6.95
CA ALA A 91 13.62 8.92 -6.81
C ALA A 91 14.42 10.17 -6.44
N THR A 92 14.09 11.27 -7.07
CA THR A 92 14.65 12.60 -6.83
C THR A 92 13.51 13.61 -6.64
N PRO A 93 13.75 14.82 -6.17
CA PRO A 93 12.71 15.86 -6.07
C PRO A 93 11.95 16.12 -7.37
N GLU A 94 12.58 15.87 -8.53
CA GLU A 94 11.98 16.04 -9.85
C GLU A 94 11.19 14.81 -10.32
N SER A 95 11.21 13.73 -9.56
CA SER A 95 10.48 12.50 -9.89
C SER A 95 8.97 12.76 -9.91
N THR A 96 8.28 12.01 -10.75
CA THR A 96 6.83 12.09 -10.92
C THR A 96 6.22 10.68 -10.86
N ALA A 97 4.92 10.57 -10.67
CA ALA A 97 4.20 9.31 -10.78
C ALA A 97 4.41 8.61 -12.15
N ARG A 98 4.64 9.39 -13.23
CA ARG A 98 4.96 8.83 -14.54
C ARG A 98 6.37 8.24 -14.61
N SER A 99 7.33 8.78 -13.87
CA SER A 99 8.72 8.31 -13.89
C SER A 99 8.96 7.11 -13.00
N ILE A 100 8.33 7.03 -11.83
CA ILE A 100 8.58 5.97 -10.85
C ILE A 100 7.34 5.13 -10.47
N GLY A 101 6.14 5.52 -10.90
CA GLY A 101 4.86 4.88 -10.56
C GLY A 101 4.16 5.57 -9.38
N ASP A 102 2.84 5.40 -9.29
CA ASP A 102 2.00 6.09 -8.30
C ASP A 102 2.43 5.79 -6.85
N GLU A 103 2.54 4.50 -6.51
CA GLU A 103 2.83 4.06 -5.14
C GLU A 103 4.23 4.46 -4.65
N PRO A 104 5.32 4.26 -5.42
CA PRO A 104 6.63 4.76 -5.04
C PRO A 104 6.69 6.29 -4.98
N TYR A 105 5.96 6.99 -5.85
CA TYR A 105 5.89 8.45 -5.81
C TYR A 105 5.17 8.94 -4.55
N GLN A 106 4.06 8.30 -4.16
CA GLN A 106 3.38 8.59 -2.89
C GLN A 106 4.33 8.44 -1.70
N MET A 107 5.06 7.32 -1.61
CA MET A 107 6.02 7.08 -0.53
C MET A 107 7.14 8.12 -0.53
N HIS A 108 7.65 8.49 -1.70
CA HIS A 108 8.70 9.51 -1.83
C HIS A 108 8.24 10.90 -1.35
N GLN A 109 7.01 11.30 -1.67
CA GLN A 109 6.43 12.57 -1.21
C GLN A 109 6.15 12.56 0.30
N LYS A 110 5.63 11.44 0.82
CA LYS A 110 5.23 11.31 2.23
C LYS A 110 6.41 11.15 3.18
N PHE A 111 7.51 10.56 2.71
CA PHE A 111 8.71 10.27 3.51
C PHE A 111 9.99 10.80 2.83
N PRO A 112 10.24 12.11 2.88
CA PRO A 112 11.38 12.73 2.19
C PRO A 112 12.76 12.22 2.66
N SER A 113 12.85 11.69 3.89
CA SER A 113 14.09 11.11 4.44
C SER A 113 14.37 9.68 3.97
N VAL A 114 13.42 9.03 3.28
CA VAL A 114 13.53 7.64 2.85
C VAL A 114 14.00 7.56 1.40
N THR A 115 14.94 6.67 1.16
CA THR A 115 15.44 6.40 -0.20
C THR A 115 14.44 5.54 -0.95
N VAL A 116 13.81 6.08 -1.99
CA VAL A 116 12.86 5.33 -2.82
C VAL A 116 13.49 5.05 -4.18
N ALA A 117 13.46 3.79 -4.61
CA ALA A 117 13.91 3.38 -5.92
C ALA A 117 12.95 2.37 -6.57
N VAL A 118 13.03 2.27 -7.88
CA VAL A 118 12.23 1.32 -8.66
C VAL A 118 13.11 0.56 -9.65
N ASP A 119 12.86 -0.73 -9.78
CA ASP A 119 13.52 -1.61 -10.75
C ASP A 119 12.67 -2.86 -10.98
N GLU A 120 12.53 -3.34 -12.19
CA GLU A 120 11.88 -4.62 -12.49
C GLU A 120 12.74 -5.80 -12.01
N LYS A 121 14.08 -5.64 -12.04
CA LYS A 121 15.06 -6.62 -11.57
C LYS A 121 15.48 -6.29 -10.13
N ARG A 122 14.77 -6.83 -9.13
CA ARG A 122 15.00 -6.51 -7.72
C ARG A 122 16.45 -6.73 -7.25
N CYS A 123 17.11 -7.80 -7.73
CA CYS A 123 18.53 -8.04 -7.39
C CYS A 123 19.42 -6.88 -7.84
N HIS A 124 19.25 -6.43 -9.09
CA HIS A 124 19.98 -5.27 -9.62
C HIS A 124 19.65 -3.99 -8.86
N GLY A 125 18.36 -3.76 -8.54
CA GLY A 125 17.94 -2.61 -7.74
C GLY A 125 18.57 -2.59 -6.35
N ILE A 126 18.64 -3.73 -5.67
CA ILE A 126 19.31 -3.88 -4.36
C ILE A 126 20.81 -3.57 -4.50
N GLU A 127 21.49 -4.13 -5.50
CA GLU A 127 22.93 -3.87 -5.75
C GLU A 127 23.18 -2.36 -5.97
N LYS A 128 22.32 -1.68 -6.70
CA LYS A 128 22.40 -0.24 -6.92
C LYS A 128 22.18 0.56 -5.63
N LEU A 129 21.22 0.15 -4.80
CA LEU A 129 20.98 0.79 -3.50
C LEU A 129 22.17 0.61 -2.55
N LEU A 130 22.77 -0.58 -2.52
CA LEU A 130 23.95 -0.88 -1.69
C LEU A 130 25.21 -0.12 -2.16
N ALA A 131 25.27 0.24 -3.44
CA ALA A 131 26.36 1.05 -4.00
C ALA A 131 26.25 2.55 -3.67
N LEU A 132 25.14 3.02 -3.06
CA LEU A 132 25.00 4.39 -2.62
C LEU A 132 25.94 4.67 -1.44
N GLN A 133 26.77 5.70 -1.57
CA GLN A 133 27.68 6.10 -0.48
C GLN A 133 26.99 6.94 0.58
N LYS A 134 25.99 7.74 0.21
CA LYS A 134 25.21 8.62 1.09
C LYS A 134 23.76 8.73 0.62
N PRO A 135 22.78 8.43 1.50
CA PRO A 135 22.96 7.77 2.80
C PRO A 135 23.35 6.29 2.63
N SER A 136 24.11 5.73 3.57
CA SER A 136 24.27 4.28 3.65
C SER A 136 22.94 3.67 4.05
N ILE A 137 22.51 2.62 3.36
CA ILE A 137 21.23 1.97 3.62
C ILE A 137 21.41 0.91 4.73
N ASP A 138 20.52 0.92 5.72
CA ASP A 138 20.51 -0.03 6.84
C ASP A 138 19.50 -1.14 6.64
N VAL A 139 18.37 -0.86 5.96
CA VAL A 139 17.31 -1.84 5.68
C VAL A 139 16.61 -1.53 4.35
N ILE A 140 16.22 -2.58 3.63
CA ILE A 140 15.48 -2.46 2.37
C ILE A 140 14.09 -3.08 2.53
N LEU A 141 13.06 -2.28 2.23
CA LEU A 141 11.68 -2.73 2.11
C LEU A 141 11.37 -3.02 0.65
N LEU A 142 10.97 -4.26 0.35
CA LEU A 142 10.53 -4.66 -0.99
C LEU A 142 8.99 -4.59 -1.06
N ASP A 143 8.49 -3.66 -1.83
CA ASP A 143 7.06 -3.51 -2.06
C ASP A 143 6.58 -4.38 -3.23
N ASP A 144 5.46 -5.10 -3.03
CA ASP A 144 4.84 -6.07 -3.94
C ASP A 144 5.85 -7.07 -4.55
N ALA A 145 6.68 -7.68 -3.69
CA ALA A 145 7.76 -8.55 -4.14
C ALA A 145 7.58 -10.04 -3.80
N PHE A 146 6.44 -10.45 -3.25
CA PHE A 146 6.24 -11.84 -2.79
C PHE A 146 6.41 -12.90 -3.89
N GLN A 147 6.05 -12.59 -5.14
CA GLN A 147 6.25 -13.44 -6.31
C GLN A 147 7.67 -13.35 -6.89
N HIS A 148 8.49 -12.37 -6.44
CA HIS A 148 9.82 -12.14 -7.01
C HIS A 148 10.89 -12.97 -6.30
N ARG A 149 10.88 -14.30 -6.53
CA ARG A 149 11.70 -15.28 -5.83
C ARG A 149 13.21 -15.22 -6.14
N TYR A 150 13.65 -14.38 -7.08
CA TYR A 150 15.09 -14.15 -7.35
C TYR A 150 15.80 -13.46 -6.18
N VAL A 151 15.08 -12.74 -5.31
CA VAL A 151 15.58 -12.25 -4.05
C VAL A 151 15.03 -13.14 -2.93
N LYS A 152 15.91 -13.54 -2.00
CA LYS A 152 15.54 -14.22 -0.75
C LYS A 152 15.53 -13.19 0.38
N PRO A 153 14.37 -12.58 0.72
CA PRO A 153 14.30 -11.68 1.86
C PRO A 153 14.50 -12.45 3.17
N GLY A 154 15.05 -11.80 4.18
CA GLY A 154 15.17 -12.43 5.49
C GLY A 154 13.85 -12.42 6.26
N LEU A 155 12.97 -11.43 6.00
CA LEU A 155 11.62 -11.38 6.58
C LEU A 155 10.60 -11.14 5.47
N SER A 156 9.59 -12.01 5.38
CA SER A 156 8.47 -11.90 4.44
C SER A 156 7.15 -11.71 5.17
N ILE A 157 6.45 -10.63 4.84
CA ILE A 157 5.12 -10.29 5.35
C ILE A 157 4.11 -10.54 4.24
N LEU A 158 3.18 -11.45 4.50
CA LEU A 158 2.09 -11.81 3.59
C LEU A 158 0.79 -11.19 4.04
N LEU A 159 0.17 -10.41 3.17
CA LEU A 159 -1.11 -9.76 3.40
C LEU A 159 -2.26 -10.57 2.82
N THR A 160 -3.37 -10.65 3.55
CA THR A 160 -4.64 -11.21 3.08
C THR A 160 -5.80 -10.33 3.51
N ASP A 161 -6.77 -10.11 2.63
CA ASP A 161 -7.94 -9.26 2.91
C ASP A 161 -8.95 -10.01 3.78
N TYR A 162 -9.47 -9.38 4.83
CA TYR A 162 -10.48 -9.92 5.74
C TYR A 162 -11.74 -10.39 5.00
N HIS A 163 -12.18 -9.61 4.01
CA HIS A 163 -13.38 -9.92 3.22
C HIS A 163 -13.13 -11.01 2.17
N ARG A 164 -11.86 -11.34 1.90
CA ARG A 164 -11.47 -12.35 0.92
C ARG A 164 -10.10 -12.95 1.27
N LEU A 165 -10.11 -13.90 2.19
CA LEU A 165 -8.90 -14.59 2.57
C LEU A 165 -8.32 -15.38 1.38
N PHE A 166 -6.99 -15.51 1.31
CA PHE A 166 -6.35 -16.27 0.24
C PHE A 166 -6.77 -17.76 0.24
N CYS A 167 -7.19 -18.30 1.39
CA CYS A 167 -7.68 -19.67 1.47
C CYS A 167 -9.07 -19.89 0.86
N ASP A 168 -9.82 -18.82 0.60
CA ASP A 168 -11.16 -18.87 0.02
C ASP A 168 -11.17 -18.57 -1.48
N ASP A 169 -9.99 -18.32 -2.06
CA ASP A 169 -9.85 -17.90 -3.44
C ASP A 169 -9.16 -18.98 -4.27
N THR A 170 -9.24 -18.84 -5.58
CA THR A 170 -8.62 -19.75 -6.54
C THR A 170 -7.69 -19.02 -7.49
N LEU A 171 -6.89 -19.78 -8.24
CA LEU A 171 -5.92 -19.23 -9.18
C LEU A 171 -6.56 -18.44 -10.32
N LEU A 172 -5.80 -17.46 -10.83
CA LEU A 172 -6.13 -16.78 -12.08
C LEU A 172 -6.28 -17.79 -13.23
N PRO A 173 -7.17 -17.55 -14.19
CA PRO A 173 -8.13 -16.44 -14.27
C PRO A 173 -9.49 -16.73 -13.61
N ALA A 174 -9.75 -17.90 -13.04
CA ALA A 174 -11.04 -18.23 -12.40
C ALA A 174 -11.25 -17.47 -11.08
N GLY A 175 -10.18 -17.23 -10.30
CA GLY A 175 -10.16 -16.41 -9.11
C GLY A 175 -9.11 -15.31 -9.20
N ARG A 176 -8.52 -14.91 -8.07
CA ARG A 176 -7.55 -13.81 -7.97
C ARG A 176 -6.16 -14.25 -7.52
N LEU A 177 -5.91 -15.52 -7.20
CA LEU A 177 -4.59 -15.95 -6.75
C LEU A 177 -3.58 -15.91 -7.89
N ARG A 178 -2.45 -15.23 -7.66
CA ARG A 178 -1.28 -15.18 -8.55
C ARG A 178 -0.43 -16.43 -8.46
N GLU A 179 -0.55 -17.16 -7.34
CA GLU A 179 0.18 -18.42 -7.10
C GLU A 179 -0.60 -19.30 -6.12
N PRO A 180 -0.30 -20.61 -6.05
CA PRO A 180 -0.97 -21.55 -5.16
C PRO A 180 -0.85 -21.12 -3.69
N ILE A 181 -1.86 -21.51 -2.87
CA ILE A 181 -1.95 -21.20 -1.44
C ILE A 181 -0.68 -21.63 -0.68
N ASN A 182 -0.02 -22.70 -1.09
CA ASN A 182 1.25 -23.14 -0.49
C ASN A 182 2.37 -22.08 -0.56
N GLY A 183 2.23 -21.06 -1.41
CA GLY A 183 3.11 -19.89 -1.41
C GLY A 183 3.19 -19.21 -0.05
N LYS A 184 2.13 -19.29 0.80
CA LYS A 184 2.11 -18.76 2.17
C LYS A 184 3.27 -19.27 3.03
N ASN A 185 3.80 -20.47 2.73
CA ASN A 185 4.86 -21.09 3.52
C ASN A 185 6.17 -20.31 3.50
N ARG A 186 6.34 -19.35 2.59
CA ARG A 186 7.52 -18.48 2.53
C ARG A 186 7.43 -17.28 3.47
N ALA A 187 6.24 -17.00 4.03
CA ALA A 187 6.03 -15.88 4.93
C ALA A 187 6.31 -16.26 6.38
N GLN A 188 6.99 -15.40 7.11
CA GLN A 188 7.16 -15.49 8.57
C GLN A 188 6.03 -14.77 9.29
N ILE A 189 5.49 -13.72 8.69
CA ILE A 189 4.36 -12.96 9.22
C ILE A 189 3.22 -12.99 8.21
N VAL A 190 2.01 -13.25 8.70
CA VAL A 190 0.77 -13.11 7.94
C VAL A 190 -0.08 -12.05 8.60
N ILE A 191 -0.59 -11.10 7.82
CA ILE A 191 -1.48 -10.05 8.32
C ILE A 191 -2.83 -10.16 7.61
N VAL A 192 -3.89 -10.31 8.38
CA VAL A 192 -5.26 -10.14 7.88
C VAL A 192 -5.57 -8.65 7.90
N THR A 193 -5.77 -8.07 6.73
CA THR A 193 -5.91 -6.63 6.54
C THR A 193 -7.37 -6.22 6.38
N LYS A 194 -7.66 -4.92 6.55
CA LYS A 194 -9.01 -4.34 6.42
C LYS A 194 -10.03 -4.99 7.34
N CYS A 195 -9.59 -5.45 8.50
CA CYS A 195 -10.52 -5.91 9.52
C CYS A 195 -11.41 -4.77 10.00
N PRO A 196 -12.69 -5.02 10.31
CA PRO A 196 -13.49 -4.05 11.05
C PRO A 196 -12.86 -3.82 12.44
N GLN A 197 -13.03 -2.61 12.98
CA GLN A 197 -12.46 -2.29 14.31
C GLN A 197 -13.15 -3.07 15.45
N ASP A 198 -14.40 -3.45 15.23
CA ASP A 198 -15.26 -4.19 16.17
C ASP A 198 -15.29 -5.71 15.91
N ILE A 199 -14.27 -6.26 15.24
CA ILE A 199 -14.16 -7.70 14.96
C ILE A 199 -14.30 -8.52 16.25
N LYS A 200 -15.19 -9.51 16.21
CA LYS A 200 -15.50 -10.32 17.38
C LYS A 200 -14.43 -11.39 17.67
N PRO A 201 -14.23 -11.76 18.94
CA PRO A 201 -13.27 -12.81 19.31
C PRO A 201 -13.46 -14.14 18.56
N ILE A 202 -14.71 -14.49 18.24
CA ILE A 202 -15.01 -15.70 17.49
C ILE A 202 -14.47 -15.64 16.05
N ASP A 203 -14.52 -14.47 15.42
CA ASP A 203 -14.07 -14.31 14.04
C ASP A 203 -12.53 -14.44 13.94
N TYR A 204 -11.79 -13.95 14.95
CA TYR A 204 -10.34 -14.20 15.04
C TYR A 204 -10.02 -15.70 15.05
N ASN A 205 -10.74 -16.48 15.85
CA ASN A 205 -10.54 -17.92 15.96
C ASN A 205 -10.89 -18.65 14.65
N ILE A 206 -12.00 -18.27 14.02
CA ILE A 206 -12.44 -18.83 12.73
C ILE A 206 -11.37 -18.58 11.66
N ILE A 207 -10.92 -17.33 11.51
CA ILE A 207 -9.92 -16.93 10.52
C ILE A 207 -8.60 -17.65 10.77
N THR A 208 -8.14 -17.71 12.02
CA THR A 208 -6.89 -18.40 12.39
C THR A 208 -6.93 -19.87 11.96
N LYS A 209 -8.05 -20.57 12.25
CA LYS A 209 -8.22 -21.97 11.82
C LYS A 209 -8.27 -22.12 10.30
N ARG A 210 -8.95 -21.22 9.59
CA ARG A 210 -9.07 -21.24 8.12
C ARG A 210 -7.73 -21.00 7.42
N LEU A 211 -6.92 -20.07 7.91
CA LEU A 211 -5.60 -19.78 7.36
C LEU A 211 -4.64 -20.96 7.52
N ASN A 212 -4.83 -21.79 8.54
CA ASN A 212 -4.04 -23.01 8.80
C ASN A 212 -2.53 -22.73 8.64
N LEU A 213 -2.01 -21.83 9.47
CA LEU A 213 -0.61 -21.39 9.44
C LEU A 213 0.29 -22.39 10.18
N TYR A 214 1.55 -22.41 9.80
CA TYR A 214 2.57 -23.20 10.48
C TYR A 214 3.03 -22.53 11.79
N PRO A 215 3.57 -23.31 12.78
CA PRO A 215 3.99 -22.76 14.07
C PRO A 215 5.05 -21.66 14.02
N TYR A 216 5.87 -21.60 12.96
CA TYR A 216 6.86 -20.54 12.77
C TYR A 216 6.29 -19.22 12.23
N GLN A 217 5.02 -19.24 11.80
CA GLN A 217 4.35 -18.06 11.22
C GLN A 217 3.59 -17.30 12.31
N GLN A 218 3.79 -16.01 12.37
CA GLN A 218 3.03 -15.13 13.26
C GLN A 218 1.84 -14.54 12.51
N LEU A 219 0.68 -14.53 13.17
CA LEU A 219 -0.55 -13.96 12.63
C LEU A 219 -0.88 -12.66 13.35
N PHE A 220 -1.12 -11.62 12.55
CA PHE A 220 -1.61 -10.32 13.02
C PHE A 220 -2.88 -9.94 12.25
N PHE A 221 -3.64 -9.03 12.83
CA PHE A 221 -4.83 -8.44 12.25
C PHE A 221 -4.65 -6.93 12.20
N SER A 222 -5.05 -6.32 11.10
CA SER A 222 -4.96 -4.87 10.96
C SER A 222 -6.24 -4.27 10.42
N SER A 223 -6.55 -3.08 10.89
CA SER A 223 -7.64 -2.24 10.41
C SER A 223 -7.08 -0.99 9.73
N PHE A 224 -7.89 -0.37 8.88
CA PHE A 224 -7.60 0.96 8.36
C PHE A 224 -8.20 2.00 9.30
N ARG A 225 -7.38 2.99 9.65
CA ARG A 225 -7.79 4.19 10.34
C ARG A 225 -7.62 5.37 9.42
N TYR A 226 -8.62 6.22 9.36
CA TYR A 226 -8.55 7.45 8.58
C TYR A 226 -8.02 8.57 9.47
N GLY A 227 -6.96 9.25 9.00
CA GLY A 227 -6.36 10.40 9.67
C GLY A 227 -7.08 11.71 9.37
N ASN A 228 -6.50 12.82 9.82
CA ASN A 228 -6.96 14.15 9.45
C ASN A 228 -6.75 14.40 7.96
N LEU A 229 -7.62 15.20 7.35
CA LEU A 229 -7.47 15.62 5.96
C LEU A 229 -6.21 16.45 5.80
N GLN A 230 -5.38 16.11 4.84
CA GLN A 230 -4.13 16.81 4.51
C GLN A 230 -4.31 17.60 3.21
N PRO A 231 -3.91 18.90 3.17
CA PRO A 231 -4.00 19.68 1.95
C PRO A 231 -3.07 19.10 0.88
N VAL A 232 -3.59 18.90 -0.33
CA VAL A 232 -2.76 18.46 -1.47
C VAL A 232 -1.83 19.58 -1.95
N PHE A 233 -2.22 20.83 -1.74
CA PHE A 233 -1.46 22.04 -2.09
C PHE A 233 -1.28 22.95 -0.86
N PRO A 234 -0.37 22.64 0.08
CA PRO A 234 -0.26 23.36 1.35
C PRO A 234 -0.02 24.87 1.23
N MET A 235 0.75 25.29 0.21
CA MET A 235 1.10 26.70 -0.01
C MET A 235 -0.06 27.54 -0.56
N MET A 236 -1.19 26.94 -0.89
CA MET A 236 -2.36 27.62 -1.47
C MET A 236 -3.56 27.67 -0.54
N VAL A 237 -3.44 27.12 0.65
CA VAL A 237 -4.51 27.16 1.67
C VAL A 237 -4.49 28.54 2.32
N PRO A 238 -5.63 29.26 2.38
CA PRO A 238 -5.70 30.55 3.06
C PRO A 238 -5.41 30.42 4.57
N ASP A 239 -4.65 31.34 5.14
CA ASP A 239 -4.45 31.45 6.59
C ASP A 239 -5.77 31.85 7.25
N THR A 240 -6.59 30.88 7.61
CA THR A 240 -7.80 31.07 8.41
C THR A 240 -7.58 30.50 9.82
N GLU A 241 -8.04 31.21 10.84
CA GLU A 241 -7.76 31.02 12.27
C GLU A 241 -8.11 29.63 12.88
N THR A 242 -8.57 28.68 12.10
CA THR A 242 -9.02 27.35 12.57
C THR A 242 -8.17 26.17 12.08
N ILE A 243 -7.02 26.43 11.46
CA ILE A 243 -6.22 25.36 10.86
C ILE A 243 -5.00 25.08 11.76
N SER A 244 -4.81 23.81 12.13
CA SER A 244 -3.63 23.34 12.88
C SER A 244 -2.32 23.73 12.18
N ALA A 245 -1.19 23.68 12.89
CA ALA A 245 0.12 24.12 12.39
C ALA A 245 0.54 23.56 11.00
N ASN A 246 -0.17 22.53 10.50
CA ASN A 246 0.09 21.89 9.20
C ASN A 246 -1.07 22.05 8.20
N ASN A 247 -2.03 22.95 8.44
CA ASN A 247 -3.23 23.11 7.60
C ASN A 247 -4.12 21.85 7.49
N GLU A 248 -4.02 20.93 8.45
CA GLU A 248 -4.84 19.72 8.49
C GLU A 248 -6.24 19.99 9.01
N ILE A 249 -7.23 19.28 8.47
CA ILE A 249 -8.64 19.36 8.90
C ILE A 249 -9.03 18.07 9.60
N ALA A 250 -9.46 18.16 10.86
CA ALA A 250 -9.97 17.01 11.60
C ALA A 250 -11.31 16.53 10.99
N LEU A 251 -11.49 15.23 10.85
CA LEU A 251 -12.74 14.66 10.33
C LEU A 251 -13.96 15.07 11.18
N SER A 252 -13.79 15.23 12.49
CA SER A 252 -14.83 15.69 13.40
C SER A 252 -15.30 17.13 13.15
N SER A 253 -14.50 17.94 12.45
CA SER A 253 -14.84 19.34 12.11
C SER A 253 -15.57 19.50 10.77
N LEU A 254 -15.92 18.41 10.11
CA LEU A 254 -16.59 18.44 8.80
C LEU A 254 -18.11 18.64 8.89
N THR A 255 -18.67 18.83 10.06
CA THR A 255 -20.09 19.15 10.27
C THR A 255 -20.46 20.38 9.41
N ASN A 256 -21.55 20.31 8.67
CA ASN A 256 -22.01 21.35 7.72
C ASN A 256 -21.03 21.69 6.59
N THR A 257 -20.17 20.73 6.21
CA THR A 257 -19.29 20.89 5.06
C THR A 257 -19.83 20.07 3.88
N ASP A 258 -19.98 20.70 2.73
CA ASP A 258 -20.31 20.02 1.48
C ASP A 258 -19.04 19.39 0.91
N ILE A 259 -19.09 18.10 0.64
CA ILE A 259 -17.92 17.33 0.18
C ILE A 259 -18.16 16.82 -1.27
N LEU A 260 -17.22 17.12 -2.15
CA LEU A 260 -17.04 16.34 -3.37
C LEU A 260 -16.00 15.25 -3.09
N LEU A 261 -16.46 14.01 -2.92
CA LEU A 261 -15.56 12.87 -2.78
C LEU A 261 -15.16 12.37 -4.17
N MET A 262 -13.90 12.58 -4.53
CA MET A 262 -13.33 12.16 -5.80
C MET A 262 -12.37 11.00 -5.59
N THR A 263 -12.61 9.86 -6.22
CA THR A 263 -11.77 8.67 -6.06
C THR A 263 -11.59 7.90 -7.36
N GLY A 264 -10.36 7.44 -7.63
CA GLY A 264 -9.99 6.48 -8.67
C GLY A 264 -9.40 5.20 -8.06
N ILE A 265 -10.15 4.58 -7.13
CA ILE A 265 -9.80 3.33 -6.45
C ILE A 265 -10.88 2.27 -6.65
N ALA A 266 -10.51 1.00 -6.49
CA ALA A 266 -11.39 -0.15 -6.74
C ALA A 266 -12.65 -0.20 -5.86
N SER A 267 -12.63 0.38 -4.65
CA SER A 267 -13.78 0.42 -3.73
C SER A 267 -13.79 1.71 -2.91
N PRO A 268 -14.62 2.69 -3.27
CA PRO A 268 -14.78 3.95 -2.53
C PRO A 268 -15.67 3.81 -1.28
N THR A 269 -16.43 2.71 -1.17
CA THR A 269 -17.43 2.51 -0.12
C THR A 269 -16.93 2.77 1.30
N PRO A 270 -15.76 2.24 1.75
CA PRO A 270 -15.30 2.46 3.12
C PRO A 270 -15.01 3.93 3.43
N ILE A 271 -14.49 4.67 2.44
CA ILE A 271 -14.25 6.11 2.58
C ILE A 271 -15.57 6.87 2.68
N LEU A 272 -16.51 6.52 1.79
CA LEU A 272 -17.83 7.15 1.74
C LEU A 272 -18.58 6.93 3.07
N GLU A 273 -18.58 5.71 3.61
CA GLU A 273 -19.21 5.39 4.90
C GLU A 273 -18.58 6.22 6.02
N ARG A 274 -17.26 6.25 6.09
CA ARG A 274 -16.55 7.05 7.11
C ARG A 274 -16.88 8.54 7.03
N LEU A 275 -16.98 9.11 5.82
CA LEU A 275 -17.32 10.53 5.65
C LEU A 275 -18.79 10.81 5.97
N LYS A 276 -19.71 9.85 5.74
CA LYS A 276 -21.12 9.97 6.12
C LYS A 276 -21.33 10.09 7.63
N ASP A 277 -20.41 9.55 8.44
CA ASP A 277 -20.42 9.76 9.90
C ASP A 277 -20.12 11.21 10.27
N CYS A 278 -19.49 11.97 9.38
CA CYS A 278 -19.01 13.33 9.64
C CYS A 278 -19.89 14.41 9.00
N THR A 279 -20.49 14.13 7.84
CA THR A 279 -21.39 15.06 7.12
C THR A 279 -22.41 14.30 6.28
N GLN A 280 -23.57 14.93 6.03
CA GLN A 280 -24.63 14.34 5.21
C GLN A 280 -24.57 14.77 3.73
N GLN A 281 -23.80 15.79 3.42
CA GLN A 281 -23.73 16.37 2.07
C GLN A 281 -22.48 15.92 1.33
N ILE A 282 -22.57 14.76 0.69
CA ILE A 282 -21.46 14.18 -0.07
C ILE A 282 -21.90 13.90 -1.49
N ASP A 283 -21.26 14.54 -2.45
CA ASP A 283 -21.33 14.21 -3.88
C ASP A 283 -20.19 13.27 -4.23
N LEU A 284 -20.50 12.07 -4.73
CA LEU A 284 -19.49 11.06 -5.09
C LEU A 284 -19.19 11.12 -6.59
N LEU A 285 -17.90 11.33 -6.90
CA LEU A 285 -17.35 11.23 -8.26
C LEU A 285 -16.32 10.09 -8.28
N SER A 286 -16.74 8.92 -8.75
CA SER A 286 -15.91 7.72 -8.82
C SER A 286 -15.38 7.49 -10.22
N PHE A 287 -14.10 7.21 -10.33
CA PHE A 287 -13.38 6.82 -11.54
C PHE A 287 -12.85 5.38 -11.40
N ASP A 288 -12.42 4.78 -12.50
CA ASP A 288 -11.80 3.47 -12.50
C ASP A 288 -10.49 3.45 -11.69
N ASP A 289 -10.11 2.27 -11.17
CA ASP A 289 -8.83 2.13 -10.46
C ASP A 289 -7.64 2.45 -11.37
N HIS A 290 -6.72 3.23 -10.86
CA HIS A 290 -5.59 3.80 -11.59
C HIS A 290 -5.99 4.74 -12.75
N HIS A 291 -7.11 5.44 -12.63
CA HIS A 291 -7.55 6.40 -13.63
C HIS A 291 -6.54 7.54 -13.82
N ASN A 292 -6.19 7.84 -15.07
CA ASN A 292 -5.42 9.02 -15.42
C ASN A 292 -6.38 10.16 -15.75
N PHE A 293 -6.41 11.18 -14.88
CA PHE A 293 -7.30 12.32 -15.08
C PHE A 293 -7.01 13.02 -16.40
N SER A 294 -8.04 13.22 -17.20
CA SER A 294 -8.00 13.99 -18.43
C SER A 294 -8.43 15.45 -18.18
N HIS A 295 -8.22 16.33 -19.17
CA HIS A 295 -8.77 17.70 -19.11
C HIS A 295 -10.30 17.72 -18.89
N ARG A 296 -11.03 16.77 -19.47
CA ARG A 296 -12.49 16.64 -19.29
C ARG A 296 -12.85 16.26 -17.86
N ASP A 297 -12.07 15.38 -17.24
CA ASP A 297 -12.30 14.98 -15.85
C ASP A 297 -12.08 16.17 -14.91
N ILE A 298 -11.02 16.97 -15.13
CA ILE A 298 -10.79 18.18 -14.35
C ILE A 298 -11.94 19.20 -14.51
N GLN A 299 -12.48 19.38 -15.72
CA GLN A 299 -13.65 20.21 -15.91
C GLN A 299 -14.88 19.66 -15.18
N LEU A 300 -15.11 18.35 -15.24
CA LEU A 300 -16.20 17.70 -14.50
C LEU A 300 -16.05 17.90 -12.98
N ILE A 301 -14.84 17.76 -12.44
CA ILE A 301 -14.54 18.02 -11.01
C ILE A 301 -14.89 19.48 -10.68
N LYS A 302 -14.46 20.43 -11.51
CA LYS A 302 -14.77 21.86 -11.34
C LYS A 302 -16.28 22.12 -11.33
N GLU A 303 -17.00 21.61 -12.33
CA GLU A 303 -18.46 21.75 -12.41
C GLU A 303 -19.18 21.18 -11.20
N ARG A 304 -18.80 19.99 -10.77
CA ARG A 304 -19.39 19.33 -9.58
C ARG A 304 -19.11 20.13 -8.32
N PHE A 305 -17.87 20.61 -8.14
CA PHE A 305 -17.50 21.43 -7.00
C PHE A 305 -18.30 22.74 -6.92
N HIS A 306 -18.49 23.41 -8.05
CA HIS A 306 -19.28 24.65 -8.08
C HIS A 306 -20.81 24.43 -7.87
N ARG A 307 -21.32 23.22 -8.04
CA ARG A 307 -22.71 22.87 -7.72
C ARG A 307 -22.99 22.69 -6.23
N LEU A 308 -21.92 22.49 -5.42
CA LEU A 308 -22.06 22.43 -3.97
C LEU A 308 -22.55 23.80 -3.46
N LYS A 309 -23.52 23.79 -2.53
CA LYS A 309 -24.23 25.02 -2.09
C LYS A 309 -23.80 25.46 -0.68
N GLY A 310 -23.10 24.60 0.09
CA GLY A 310 -22.68 24.89 1.44
C GLY A 310 -21.70 26.06 1.52
N GLU A 311 -21.68 26.75 2.64
CA GLU A 311 -20.71 27.82 2.91
C GLU A 311 -19.27 27.26 2.93
N ARG A 312 -19.08 26.09 3.51
CA ARG A 312 -17.80 25.38 3.49
C ARG A 312 -17.87 24.22 2.50
N ARG A 313 -16.95 24.20 1.55
CA ARG A 313 -16.91 23.18 0.48
C ARG A 313 -15.50 22.61 0.35
N LEU A 314 -15.36 21.29 0.24
CA LEU A 314 -14.08 20.61 0.08
C LEU A 314 -14.16 19.55 -1.03
N ILE A 315 -13.03 19.34 -1.68
CA ILE A 315 -12.78 18.19 -2.55
C ILE A 315 -11.92 17.22 -1.75
N ILE A 316 -12.44 16.04 -1.44
CA ILE A 316 -11.69 15.00 -0.73
C ILE A 316 -11.31 13.92 -1.72
N THR A 317 -10.05 13.52 -1.69
CA THR A 317 -9.52 12.44 -2.53
C THR A 317 -8.65 11.49 -1.73
N THR A 318 -8.19 10.39 -2.35
CA THR A 318 -7.21 9.48 -1.73
C THR A 318 -5.79 10.02 -1.89
N GLU A 319 -4.85 9.60 -1.03
CA GLU A 319 -3.43 9.93 -1.19
C GLU A 319 -2.91 9.50 -2.56
N LYS A 320 -3.33 8.33 -3.06
CA LYS A 320 -2.97 7.80 -4.37
C LYS A 320 -3.46 8.69 -5.53
N ASP A 321 -4.67 9.18 -5.47
CA ASP A 321 -5.23 10.05 -6.52
C ASP A 321 -4.67 11.46 -6.43
N ALA A 322 -4.37 11.95 -5.21
CA ALA A 322 -3.69 13.23 -4.99
C ALA A 322 -2.35 13.29 -5.74
N THR A 323 -1.56 12.20 -5.75
CA THR A 323 -0.26 12.17 -6.47
C THR A 323 -0.39 12.42 -7.97
N ARG A 324 -1.53 12.08 -8.58
CA ARG A 324 -1.82 12.30 -9.99
C ARG A 324 -2.32 13.71 -10.27
N LEU A 325 -2.93 14.36 -9.26
CA LEU A 325 -3.42 15.74 -9.37
C LEU A 325 -2.32 16.78 -9.18
N ILE A 326 -1.31 16.52 -8.34
CA ILE A 326 -0.27 17.48 -7.97
C ILE A 326 0.37 18.13 -9.19
N ASN A 327 0.71 17.36 -10.22
CA ASN A 327 1.38 17.83 -11.42
C ASN A 327 0.45 17.91 -12.64
N HIS A 328 -0.87 17.94 -12.44
CA HIS A 328 -1.80 17.95 -13.56
C HIS A 328 -1.91 19.34 -14.18
N PRO A 329 -1.56 19.53 -15.48
CA PRO A 329 -1.45 20.86 -16.09
C PRO A 329 -2.80 21.60 -16.20
N ALA A 330 -3.91 20.87 -16.27
CA ALA A 330 -5.24 21.46 -16.38
C ALA A 330 -5.89 21.81 -15.04
N LEU A 331 -5.25 21.51 -13.91
CA LEU A 331 -5.85 21.78 -12.60
C LEU A 331 -5.78 23.28 -12.28
N ASP A 332 -6.95 23.91 -12.24
CA ASP A 332 -7.09 25.32 -11.97
C ASP A 332 -6.54 25.70 -10.59
N LYS A 333 -5.87 26.87 -10.53
CA LYS A 333 -5.37 27.43 -9.27
C LYS A 333 -6.51 27.68 -8.26
N GLU A 334 -7.70 27.98 -8.76
CA GLU A 334 -8.91 28.22 -7.98
C GLU A 334 -9.36 26.99 -7.16
N LEU A 335 -9.20 25.77 -7.68
CA LEU A 335 -9.60 24.55 -7.00
C LEU A 335 -8.58 24.06 -5.97
N LYS A 336 -7.31 24.37 -6.17
CA LYS A 336 -6.20 23.82 -5.35
C LYS A 336 -6.34 24.04 -3.85
N PRO A 337 -6.83 25.18 -3.34
CA PRO A 337 -7.03 25.40 -1.90
C PRO A 337 -8.05 24.47 -1.26
N PHE A 338 -8.96 23.91 -2.04
CA PHE A 338 -10.05 23.08 -1.56
C PHE A 338 -9.80 21.57 -1.67
N ILE A 339 -8.65 21.16 -2.22
CA ILE A 339 -8.32 19.73 -2.45
C ILE A 339 -7.53 19.19 -1.27
N TYR A 340 -8.12 18.18 -0.62
CA TYR A 340 -7.54 17.48 0.51
C TYR A 340 -7.45 15.99 0.25
N ALA A 341 -6.35 15.38 0.67
CA ALA A 341 -6.19 13.94 0.70
C ALA A 341 -6.64 13.38 2.05
N LEU A 342 -7.32 12.25 2.03
CA LEU A 342 -7.66 11.49 3.22
C LEU A 342 -6.61 10.39 3.43
N PRO A 343 -5.71 10.54 4.40
CA PRO A 343 -4.67 9.55 4.65
C PRO A 343 -5.26 8.30 5.30
N ILE A 344 -4.68 7.16 4.95
CA ILE A 344 -4.98 5.87 5.55
C ILE A 344 -3.80 5.47 6.43
N GLU A 345 -4.07 5.13 7.68
CA GLU A 345 -3.12 4.60 8.63
C GLU A 345 -3.47 3.15 8.98
N ILE A 346 -2.44 2.36 9.27
CA ILE A 346 -2.61 0.99 9.74
C ILE A 346 -2.65 0.99 11.26
N GLU A 347 -3.64 0.30 11.80
CA GLU A 347 -3.75 -0.04 13.21
C GLU A 347 -3.65 -1.56 13.36
N ILE A 348 -2.67 -2.03 14.14
CA ILE A 348 -2.56 -3.45 14.48
C ILE A 348 -3.48 -3.73 15.64
N LEU A 349 -4.43 -4.65 15.43
CA LEU A 349 -5.49 -4.96 16.38
C LEU A 349 -5.00 -5.86 17.53
N GLN A 350 -5.88 -6.12 18.51
CA GLN A 350 -5.63 -6.98 19.68
C GLN A 350 -4.49 -6.48 20.59
N ASN A 351 -4.22 -5.19 20.63
CA ASN A 351 -3.10 -4.60 21.38
C ASN A 351 -1.74 -5.24 21.05
N GLN A 352 -1.58 -5.73 19.81
CA GLN A 352 -0.35 -6.40 19.37
C GLN A 352 0.60 -5.46 18.61
N GLN A 353 0.33 -4.17 18.56
CA GLN A 353 1.14 -3.20 17.84
C GLN A 353 2.59 -3.18 18.31
N ASP A 354 2.80 -3.13 19.63
CA ASP A 354 4.15 -3.10 20.20
C ASP A 354 4.89 -4.41 19.92
N LYS A 355 4.20 -5.54 20.03
CA LYS A 355 4.77 -6.86 19.70
C LYS A 355 5.18 -6.94 18.23
N PHE A 356 4.33 -6.44 17.33
CA PHE A 356 4.62 -6.41 15.89
C PHE A 356 5.84 -5.50 15.61
N ASN A 357 5.82 -4.28 16.14
CA ASN A 357 6.91 -3.32 15.95
C ASN A 357 8.23 -3.84 16.51
N GLN A 358 8.20 -4.43 17.72
CA GLN A 358 9.40 -5.02 18.33
C GLN A 358 9.97 -6.14 17.46
N HIS A 359 9.12 -7.02 16.93
CA HIS A 359 9.57 -8.09 16.04
C HIS A 359 10.28 -7.56 14.77
N ILE A 360 9.74 -6.50 14.17
CA ILE A 360 10.35 -5.85 13.00
C ILE A 360 11.72 -5.22 13.37
N ILE A 361 11.76 -4.47 14.48
CA ILE A 361 12.99 -3.79 14.94
C ILE A 361 14.05 -4.83 15.32
N ASP A 362 13.69 -5.90 16.04
CA ASP A 362 14.61 -6.96 16.43
C ASP A 362 15.22 -7.65 15.21
N TYR A 363 14.38 -7.97 14.21
CA TYR A 363 14.87 -8.53 12.95
C TYR A 363 15.92 -7.62 12.28
N VAL A 364 15.66 -6.32 12.19
CA VAL A 364 16.61 -5.36 11.57
C VAL A 364 17.89 -5.29 12.41
N ARG A 365 17.77 -5.13 13.73
CA ARG A 365 18.89 -4.99 14.65
C ARG A 365 19.83 -6.21 14.63
N GLU A 366 19.30 -7.42 14.66
CA GLU A 366 20.08 -8.66 14.66
C GLU A 366 20.86 -8.82 13.36
N ASN A 367 20.23 -8.51 12.21
CA ASN A 367 20.89 -8.65 10.92
C ASN A 367 21.92 -7.54 10.65
N THR A 368 21.68 -6.32 11.11
CA THR A 368 22.67 -5.22 11.02
C THR A 368 23.89 -5.53 11.90
N ARG A 369 23.71 -6.10 13.09
CA ARG A 369 24.81 -6.51 13.97
C ARG A 369 25.65 -7.64 13.36
N ASN A 370 25.02 -8.62 12.73
CA ASN A 370 25.72 -9.71 12.07
C ASN A 370 26.58 -9.20 10.91
N ARG A 371 26.10 -8.23 10.14
CA ARG A 371 26.87 -7.55 9.09
C ARG A 371 28.14 -6.89 9.66
N SER A 372 28.02 -6.13 10.72
CA SER A 372 29.17 -5.44 11.35
C SER A 372 30.23 -6.38 11.91
N LEU A 373 29.86 -7.63 12.24
CA LEU A 373 30.77 -8.69 12.67
C LEU A 373 31.48 -9.40 11.52
N SER A 374 30.81 -9.50 10.36
CA SER A 374 31.38 -10.14 9.15
C SER A 374 32.31 -9.21 8.36
N GLU A 375 32.24 -7.90 8.59
CA GLU A 375 33.12 -6.88 7.98
C GLU A 375 34.41 -6.62 8.80
N ARG A 376 34.54 -7.27 9.95
CA ARG A 376 35.76 -7.28 10.80
C ARG A 376 36.56 -8.55 10.59
#